data_af2b80f9271ac2497851b73fc3eddff9
#
_entry.id   af2b80f9271ac2497851b73fc3eddff9
#
_cell.length_a   1.000
_cell.length_b   1.000
_cell.length_c   1.000
_cell.angle_alpha   90.00
_cell.angle_beta   90.00
_cell.angle_gamma   90.00
#
_symmetry.space_group_name_H-M   'P 1'
#
loop_
_entity.id
_entity.type
_entity.pdbx_description
1 polymer ?
#
loop_
_entity_poly.entity_id
_entity_poly.type
_entity_poly.pdbx_seq_one_letter_code
_entity_poly.pdbx_strand_id
1 'polypeptide(L)'
;MMSTLVNDFRVNYNKIMSDARQLFIRDMPFKGKSVVYVMSRDQRVQDNHALILAQKLAIANKVPLYVLFVLKIVKPRSYEHYEFMLDGLLEVVRSTSKHNISFVIRAGYGATEITKFVQEVGCGALFFDFNPLKHARLIIEKVASRVDIQMSAVDTHNIIPVWVASNKQEFAAHTMRRKVHQNLEKFLVVPPPLQKHPHSAEPVASMSIDDALQFISKIPKSGIKLSQKSGEIAAREHLKTFINSSLEKYALQRNNIEHDYQSGLSPYLHFGQISSLRVAVETISHVNQTPLLFQYNKLAQSSGVHSSLDGMNALFEEMIVRKELSDNFCFYSEHYKSLDGAPAWAQSSLAEHEVDVREFTYNLHEWEAAKTHDNIWNTAQMELTKTGKMHGYMRMYWAKKILEWSSSPAEAINTAIYLNDKYSIDGGDPNGYVGILWSIAGLHDRPWFERSIFGKIRYMNESGLRRKFLVDDYIKRIDAL
;
A
#
# COMPACT_ATOMS: atom_id res chain seq x y z
N MET A 1 -21.01 -5.92 25.58
CA MET A 1 -19.67 -5.29 25.58
C MET A 1 -19.08 -5.06 24.17
N MET A 2 -19.17 -6.00 23.22
CA MET A 2 -18.70 -5.74 21.84
C MET A 2 -19.40 -4.57 21.14
N SER A 3 -20.70 -4.36 21.36
CA SER A 3 -21.46 -3.25 20.77
C SER A 3 -21.06 -1.88 21.33
N THR A 4 -20.57 -1.80 22.53
CA THR A 4 -20.20 -0.54 23.21
C THR A 4 -18.87 0.00 22.69
N LEU A 5 -17.83 -0.82 22.57
CA LEU A 5 -16.53 -0.39 22.04
C LEU A 5 -16.61 0.09 20.58
N VAL A 6 -17.34 -0.65 19.73
CA VAL A 6 -17.57 -0.24 18.32
C VAL A 6 -18.42 1.03 18.25
N ASN A 7 -19.36 1.23 19.19
CA ASN A 7 -20.16 2.45 19.27
C ASN A 7 -19.35 3.63 19.78
N ASP A 8 -18.43 3.45 20.73
CA ASP A 8 -17.55 4.52 21.22
C ASP A 8 -16.64 5.06 20.10
N PHE A 9 -16.16 4.21 19.18
CA PHE A 9 -15.40 4.65 18.01
C PHE A 9 -16.25 5.39 16.94
N ARG A 10 -17.58 5.23 16.95
CA ARG A 10 -18.47 5.90 15.99
C ARG A 10 -18.90 7.30 16.43
N VAL A 11 -18.98 7.55 17.73
CA VAL A 11 -19.54 8.78 18.31
C VAL A 11 -18.65 10.02 18.08
N ASN A 12 -17.33 9.82 17.88
CA ASN A 12 -16.36 10.92 17.80
C ASN A 12 -15.99 11.37 16.39
N TYR A 13 -16.61 10.84 15.31
CA TYR A 13 -16.36 11.30 13.95
C TYR A 13 -17.01 12.66 13.70
N ASN A 14 -16.27 13.72 13.97
CA ASN A 14 -16.72 15.10 13.85
C ASN A 14 -16.14 15.79 12.59
N LYS A 15 -16.61 17.04 12.34
CA LYS A 15 -16.15 17.86 11.22
C LYS A 15 -14.61 18.04 11.23
N ILE A 16 -14.01 18.21 12.41
CA ILE A 16 -12.55 18.42 12.55
C ILE A 16 -11.77 17.21 12.00
N MET A 17 -12.27 16.00 12.24
CA MET A 17 -11.61 14.77 11.75
C MET A 17 -11.74 14.60 10.24
N SER A 18 -12.89 14.94 9.66
CA SER A 18 -13.07 14.88 8.21
C SER A 18 -12.23 15.94 7.50
N ASP A 19 -12.17 17.16 8.05
CA ASP A 19 -11.36 18.24 7.48
C ASP A 19 -9.86 17.95 7.57
N ALA A 20 -9.39 17.33 8.66
CA ALA A 20 -8.00 16.93 8.82
C ALA A 20 -7.51 15.91 7.77
N ARG A 21 -8.42 15.10 7.21
CA ARG A 21 -8.11 14.12 6.15
C ARG A 21 -8.14 14.70 4.74
N GLN A 22 -8.61 15.94 4.58
CA GLN A 22 -8.81 16.59 3.30
C GLN A 22 -7.69 17.58 3.00
N LEU A 23 -7.02 17.40 1.87
CA LEU A 23 -6.08 18.34 1.30
C LEU A 23 -6.78 19.09 0.17
N PHE A 24 -7.08 20.35 0.38
CA PHE A 24 -7.69 21.20 -0.64
C PHE A 24 -6.68 21.53 -1.73
N ILE A 25 -7.00 21.13 -2.97
CA ILE A 25 -6.22 21.46 -4.17
C ILE A 25 -6.75 22.78 -4.72
N ARG A 26 -8.08 22.93 -4.68
CA ARG A 26 -8.77 24.17 -5.01
C ARG A 26 -9.99 24.30 -4.11
N ASP A 27 -9.96 25.30 -3.25
CA ASP A 27 -11.06 25.63 -2.34
C ASP A 27 -11.91 26.74 -2.96
N MET A 28 -13.14 26.39 -3.33
CA MET A 28 -14.11 27.32 -3.90
C MET A 28 -15.54 26.84 -3.65
N PRO A 29 -16.53 27.74 -3.72
CA PRO A 29 -17.92 27.37 -3.58
C PRO A 29 -18.37 26.35 -4.60
N PHE A 30 -19.19 25.39 -4.20
CA PHE A 30 -19.79 24.42 -5.09
C PHE A 30 -20.62 25.09 -6.18
N LYS A 31 -20.33 24.79 -7.44
CA LYS A 31 -21.09 25.24 -8.61
C LYS A 31 -21.15 24.10 -9.64
N GLY A 32 -22.23 23.34 -9.62
CA GLY A 32 -22.36 22.22 -10.56
C GLY A 32 -23.66 21.44 -10.38
N LYS A 33 -23.80 20.40 -11.21
CA LYS A 33 -24.98 19.52 -11.25
C LYS A 33 -24.70 18.15 -10.62
N SER A 34 -23.46 17.87 -10.25
CA SER A 34 -23.05 16.59 -9.66
C SER A 34 -21.79 16.75 -8.79
N VAL A 35 -21.51 15.75 -7.98
CA VAL A 35 -20.22 15.51 -7.31
C VAL A 35 -19.60 14.25 -7.89
N VAL A 36 -18.29 14.26 -8.10
CA VAL A 36 -17.54 13.10 -8.58
C VAL A 36 -16.47 12.71 -7.56
N TYR A 37 -16.41 11.43 -7.22
CA TYR A 37 -15.28 10.83 -6.51
C TYR A 37 -14.47 9.97 -7.47
N VAL A 38 -13.20 10.29 -7.67
CA VAL A 38 -12.25 9.50 -8.47
C VAL A 38 -11.61 8.46 -7.56
N MET A 39 -12.14 7.25 -7.59
CA MET A 39 -11.59 6.11 -6.88
C MET A 39 -10.34 5.60 -7.60
N SER A 40 -9.27 5.39 -6.88
CA SER A 40 -8.00 4.91 -7.46
C SER A 40 -7.22 3.97 -6.54
N ARG A 41 -6.86 4.41 -5.33
CA ARG A 41 -6.05 3.67 -4.37
C ARG A 41 -6.91 2.90 -3.36
N ASP A 42 -8.05 3.46 -2.99
CA ASP A 42 -8.91 2.94 -1.92
C ASP A 42 -10.18 2.32 -2.48
N GLN A 43 -10.01 1.13 -3.11
CA GLN A 43 -11.06 0.45 -3.89
C GLN A 43 -12.01 -0.33 -2.97
N ARG A 44 -12.77 0.42 -2.18
CA ARG A 44 -13.76 -0.09 -1.22
C ARG A 44 -14.88 0.92 -0.98
N VAL A 45 -15.96 0.44 -0.42
CA VAL A 45 -17.07 1.28 0.04
C VAL A 45 -16.99 1.53 1.54
N GLN A 46 -16.63 0.52 2.32
CA GLN A 46 -16.57 0.64 3.77
C GLN A 46 -15.34 1.40 4.24
N ASP A 47 -15.50 2.24 5.27
CA ASP A 47 -14.43 3.06 5.85
C ASP A 47 -13.72 3.95 4.80
N ASN A 48 -14.43 4.35 3.74
CA ASN A 48 -13.90 5.20 2.69
C ASN A 48 -14.27 6.67 2.97
N HIS A 49 -13.33 7.40 3.56
CA HIS A 49 -13.53 8.80 3.94
C HIS A 49 -13.78 9.71 2.73
N ALA A 50 -13.11 9.45 1.58
CA ALA A 50 -13.29 10.23 0.36
C ALA A 50 -14.71 10.09 -0.19
N LEU A 51 -15.23 8.86 -0.28
CA LEU A 51 -16.58 8.57 -0.73
C LEU A 51 -17.63 9.19 0.21
N ILE A 52 -17.40 9.12 1.52
CA ILE A 52 -18.32 9.70 2.52
C ILE A 52 -18.34 11.23 2.43
N LEU A 53 -17.19 11.88 2.26
CA LEU A 53 -17.12 13.34 2.10
C LEU A 53 -17.79 13.79 0.80
N ALA A 54 -17.54 13.08 -0.29
CA ALA A 54 -18.20 13.32 -1.57
C ALA A 54 -19.74 13.18 -1.44
N GLN A 55 -20.21 12.13 -0.75
CA GLN A 55 -21.64 11.94 -0.52
C GLN A 55 -22.25 13.04 0.33
N LYS A 56 -21.59 13.45 1.41
CA LYS A 56 -22.07 14.56 2.26
C LYS A 56 -22.24 15.84 1.46
N LEU A 57 -21.25 16.18 0.62
CA LEU A 57 -21.32 17.38 -0.22
C LEU A 57 -22.44 17.28 -1.26
N ALA A 58 -22.59 16.13 -1.91
CA ALA A 58 -23.62 15.89 -2.90
C ALA A 58 -25.04 16.01 -2.29
N ILE A 59 -25.27 15.40 -1.13
CA ILE A 59 -26.55 15.50 -0.40
C ILE A 59 -26.84 16.96 -0.01
N ALA A 60 -25.87 17.68 0.54
CA ALA A 60 -26.02 19.07 0.95
C ALA A 60 -26.41 19.99 -0.21
N ASN A 61 -25.93 19.69 -1.43
CA ASN A 61 -26.22 20.44 -2.65
C ASN A 61 -27.37 19.84 -3.47
N LYS A 62 -28.02 18.77 -3.01
CA LYS A 62 -29.15 18.11 -3.69
C LYS A 62 -28.82 17.65 -5.10
N VAL A 63 -27.63 17.09 -5.31
CA VAL A 63 -27.12 16.61 -6.61
C VAL A 63 -26.70 15.15 -6.55
N PRO A 64 -26.65 14.44 -7.70
CA PRO A 64 -26.15 13.07 -7.76
C PRO A 64 -24.65 12.98 -7.43
N LEU A 65 -24.25 11.78 -6.97
CA LEU A 65 -22.88 11.37 -6.78
C LEU A 65 -22.48 10.30 -7.80
N TYR A 66 -21.35 10.53 -8.46
CA TYR A 66 -20.69 9.53 -9.29
C TYR A 66 -19.38 9.08 -8.65
N VAL A 67 -19.09 7.80 -8.78
CA VAL A 67 -17.75 7.24 -8.54
C VAL A 67 -17.12 6.92 -9.89
N LEU A 68 -16.01 7.56 -10.21
CA LEU A 68 -15.28 7.34 -11.44
C LEU A 68 -14.03 6.50 -11.16
N PHE A 69 -13.87 5.40 -11.87
CA PHE A 69 -12.64 4.61 -11.92
C PHE A 69 -12.02 4.68 -13.32
N VAL A 70 -10.74 5.08 -13.42
CA VAL A 70 -10.04 5.14 -14.71
C VAL A 70 -9.04 4.00 -14.80
N LEU A 71 -9.39 3.00 -15.60
CA LEU A 71 -8.53 1.85 -15.88
C LEU A 71 -7.39 2.26 -16.80
N LYS A 72 -6.16 2.11 -16.30
CA LYS A 72 -4.92 2.41 -17.03
C LYS A 72 -3.97 1.23 -16.96
N ILE A 73 -3.45 0.81 -18.11
CA ILE A 73 -2.38 -0.19 -18.15
C ILE A 73 -1.04 0.48 -17.83
N VAL A 74 -0.33 -0.04 -16.84
CA VAL A 74 0.96 0.45 -16.35
C VAL A 74 1.98 -0.68 -16.42
N LYS A 75 3.04 -0.51 -17.19
CA LYS A 75 4.18 -1.45 -17.20
C LYS A 75 5.03 -1.27 -15.93
N PRO A 76 5.62 -2.34 -15.39
CA PRO A 76 5.67 -3.72 -15.92
C PRO A 76 4.59 -4.67 -15.38
N ARG A 77 3.50 -4.17 -14.75
CA ARG A 77 2.45 -5.01 -14.14
C ARG A 77 1.91 -6.07 -15.10
N SER A 78 1.73 -7.28 -14.59
CA SER A 78 1.16 -8.41 -15.31
C SER A 78 -0.38 -8.44 -15.25
N TYR A 79 -0.99 -9.32 -16.03
CA TYR A 79 -2.44 -9.51 -16.09
C TYR A 79 -3.06 -9.75 -14.70
N GLU A 80 -2.42 -10.55 -13.86
CA GLU A 80 -2.92 -10.98 -12.56
C GLU A 80 -3.14 -9.82 -11.57
N HIS A 81 -2.38 -8.72 -11.69
CA HIS A 81 -2.60 -7.51 -10.90
C HIS A 81 -3.95 -6.87 -11.21
N TYR A 82 -4.29 -6.82 -12.50
CA TYR A 82 -5.54 -6.21 -12.97
C TYR A 82 -6.73 -7.13 -12.73
N GLU A 83 -6.56 -8.43 -12.89
CA GLU A 83 -7.58 -9.42 -12.57
C GLU A 83 -7.97 -9.32 -11.09
N PHE A 84 -6.99 -9.36 -10.17
CA PHE A 84 -7.24 -9.21 -8.74
C PHE A 84 -7.93 -7.87 -8.41
N MET A 85 -7.53 -6.79 -9.07
CA MET A 85 -8.13 -5.47 -8.91
C MET A 85 -9.58 -5.44 -9.40
N LEU A 86 -9.85 -5.93 -10.60
CA LEU A 86 -11.19 -5.88 -11.23
C LEU A 86 -12.18 -6.79 -10.53
N ASP A 87 -11.75 -7.96 -10.06
CA ASP A 87 -12.60 -8.86 -9.26
C ASP A 87 -13.04 -8.16 -7.96
N GLY A 88 -12.14 -7.43 -7.30
CA GLY A 88 -12.50 -6.64 -6.12
C GLY A 88 -13.43 -5.47 -6.44
N LEU A 89 -13.24 -4.79 -7.58
CA LEU A 89 -14.11 -3.70 -8.01
C LEU A 89 -15.55 -4.16 -8.32
N LEU A 90 -15.76 -5.42 -8.67
CA LEU A 90 -17.11 -5.96 -8.86
C LEU A 90 -17.96 -5.84 -7.58
N GLU A 91 -17.36 -6.04 -6.40
CA GLU A 91 -18.04 -5.84 -5.11
C GLU A 91 -18.38 -4.38 -4.89
N VAL A 92 -17.47 -3.46 -5.25
CA VAL A 92 -17.67 -2.02 -5.13
C VAL A 92 -18.80 -1.55 -6.04
N VAL A 93 -18.83 -2.00 -7.30
CA VAL A 93 -19.93 -1.70 -8.26
C VAL A 93 -21.29 -2.14 -7.69
N ARG A 94 -21.37 -3.36 -7.17
CA ARG A 94 -22.61 -3.87 -6.56
C ARG A 94 -23.02 -3.09 -5.31
N SER A 95 -22.04 -2.71 -4.49
CA SER A 95 -22.28 -1.98 -3.25
C SER A 95 -22.72 -0.53 -3.52
N THR A 96 -22.07 0.19 -4.41
CA THR A 96 -22.46 1.56 -4.79
C THR A 96 -23.84 1.61 -5.41
N SER A 97 -24.19 0.64 -6.26
CA SER A 97 -25.53 0.50 -6.83
C SER A 97 -26.63 0.36 -5.76
N LYS A 98 -26.40 -0.46 -4.73
CA LYS A 98 -27.33 -0.58 -3.58
C LYS A 98 -27.54 0.75 -2.83
N HIS A 99 -26.54 1.63 -2.87
CA HIS A 99 -26.58 2.95 -2.26
C HIS A 99 -27.08 4.04 -3.21
N ASN A 100 -27.61 3.70 -4.39
CA ASN A 100 -28.06 4.66 -5.42
C ASN A 100 -26.95 5.63 -5.84
N ILE A 101 -25.71 5.11 -5.99
CA ILE A 101 -24.54 5.85 -6.45
C ILE A 101 -24.06 5.20 -7.74
N SER A 102 -23.88 6.00 -8.79
CA SER A 102 -23.41 5.53 -10.09
C SER A 102 -21.90 5.27 -10.05
N PHE A 103 -21.48 4.02 -10.36
CA PHE A 103 -20.09 3.66 -10.53
C PHE A 103 -19.78 3.59 -12.03
N VAL A 104 -18.76 4.32 -12.48
CA VAL A 104 -18.40 4.48 -13.88
C VAL A 104 -16.96 4.04 -14.10
N ILE A 105 -16.74 3.13 -15.04
CA ILE A 105 -15.42 2.68 -15.47
C ILE A 105 -15.12 3.28 -16.83
N ARG A 106 -13.97 3.97 -16.94
CA ARG A 106 -13.40 4.48 -18.21
C ARG A 106 -12.02 3.89 -18.38
N ALA A 107 -11.57 3.68 -19.61
CA ALA A 107 -10.21 3.25 -19.89
C ALA A 107 -9.45 4.36 -20.62
N GLY A 108 -8.21 4.64 -20.20
CA GLY A 108 -7.39 5.63 -20.88
C GLY A 108 -6.41 6.38 -19.96
N TYR A 109 -6.01 7.56 -20.43
CA TYR A 109 -5.12 8.42 -19.67
C TYR A 109 -5.90 9.21 -18.61
N GLY A 110 -5.56 8.99 -17.32
CA GLY A 110 -6.33 9.47 -16.19
C GLY A 110 -6.76 10.94 -16.27
N ALA A 111 -5.81 11.87 -16.49
CA ALA A 111 -6.16 13.29 -16.55
C ALA A 111 -7.13 13.64 -17.68
N THR A 112 -7.04 12.95 -18.82
CA THR A 112 -7.95 13.18 -19.97
C THR A 112 -9.35 12.65 -19.69
N GLU A 113 -9.45 11.41 -19.20
CA GLU A 113 -10.75 10.79 -18.95
C GLU A 113 -11.48 11.45 -17.77
N ILE A 114 -10.76 11.84 -16.72
CA ILE A 114 -11.35 12.60 -15.60
C ILE A 114 -11.86 13.95 -16.08
N THR A 115 -11.07 14.71 -16.89
CA THR A 115 -11.50 16.03 -17.39
C THR A 115 -12.74 15.92 -18.28
N LYS A 116 -12.79 14.94 -19.20
CA LYS A 116 -13.96 14.69 -20.05
C LYS A 116 -15.20 14.37 -19.19
N PHE A 117 -15.04 13.47 -18.22
CA PHE A 117 -16.14 13.05 -17.37
C PHE A 117 -16.69 14.19 -16.50
N VAL A 118 -15.81 15.03 -15.94
CA VAL A 118 -16.19 16.23 -15.19
C VAL A 118 -17.09 17.15 -16.01
N GLN A 119 -16.76 17.36 -17.30
CA GLN A 119 -17.56 18.17 -18.23
C GLN A 119 -18.88 17.48 -18.59
N GLU A 120 -18.85 16.18 -18.86
CA GLU A 120 -20.01 15.36 -19.25
C GLU A 120 -21.11 15.42 -18.18
N VAL A 121 -20.76 15.30 -16.89
CA VAL A 121 -21.73 15.25 -15.79
C VAL A 121 -21.97 16.60 -15.11
N GLY A 122 -21.37 17.67 -15.63
CA GLY A 122 -21.49 19.01 -15.02
C GLY A 122 -21.01 19.05 -13.56
N CYS A 123 -19.86 18.45 -13.31
CA CYS A 123 -19.31 18.30 -11.96
C CYS A 123 -18.99 19.65 -11.31
N GLY A 124 -19.42 19.86 -10.08
CA GLY A 124 -19.12 21.08 -9.28
C GLY A 124 -18.07 20.84 -8.19
N ALA A 125 -17.82 19.59 -7.84
CA ALA A 125 -16.76 19.23 -6.88
C ALA A 125 -16.17 17.85 -7.19
N LEU A 126 -14.85 17.76 -7.09
CA LEU A 126 -14.07 16.57 -7.42
C LEU A 126 -13.26 16.11 -6.21
N PHE A 127 -13.46 14.87 -5.78
CA PHE A 127 -12.71 14.23 -4.71
C PHE A 127 -11.80 13.15 -5.30
N PHE A 128 -10.56 13.08 -4.81
CA PHE A 128 -9.58 12.07 -5.16
C PHE A 128 -9.14 11.28 -3.94
N ASP A 129 -8.78 10.02 -4.12
CA ASP A 129 -7.95 9.34 -3.17
C ASP A 129 -6.58 10.03 -3.09
N PHE A 130 -6.10 10.23 -1.86
CA PHE A 130 -4.71 10.64 -1.67
C PHE A 130 -3.77 9.49 -2.09
N ASN A 131 -2.80 9.83 -2.92
CA ASN A 131 -1.71 8.93 -3.28
C ASN A 131 -0.39 9.72 -3.26
N PRO A 132 0.61 9.31 -2.46
CA PRO A 132 1.86 10.07 -2.32
C PRO A 132 2.76 9.99 -3.56
N LEU A 133 2.50 9.04 -4.47
CA LEU A 133 3.37 8.80 -5.62
C LEU A 133 3.24 9.92 -6.68
N LYS A 134 4.38 10.34 -7.22
CA LYS A 134 4.50 11.44 -8.18
C LYS A 134 3.53 11.33 -9.36
N HIS A 135 3.38 10.13 -9.93
CA HIS A 135 2.51 9.93 -11.09
C HIS A 135 1.03 10.22 -10.80
N ALA A 136 0.55 9.92 -9.60
CA ALA A 136 -0.82 10.19 -9.20
C ALA A 136 -1.03 11.69 -8.93
N ARG A 137 -0.06 12.34 -8.26
CA ARG A 137 -0.08 13.80 -8.04
C ARG A 137 -0.09 14.57 -9.35
N LEU A 138 0.73 14.17 -10.33
CA LEU A 138 0.76 14.78 -11.67
C LEU A 138 -0.58 14.65 -12.43
N ILE A 139 -1.34 13.57 -12.22
CA ILE A 139 -2.70 13.46 -12.80
C ILE A 139 -3.61 14.52 -12.19
N ILE A 140 -3.61 14.68 -10.88
CA ILE A 140 -4.41 15.68 -10.16
C ILE A 140 -4.04 17.10 -10.61
N GLU A 141 -2.75 17.43 -10.69
CA GLU A 141 -2.26 18.72 -11.19
C GLU A 141 -2.72 19.02 -12.61
N LYS A 142 -2.63 18.03 -13.51
CA LYS A 142 -3.12 18.17 -14.90
C LYS A 142 -4.64 18.32 -14.98
N VAL A 143 -5.40 17.69 -14.10
CA VAL A 143 -6.87 17.93 -14.02
C VAL A 143 -7.11 19.34 -13.50
N ALA A 144 -6.44 19.75 -12.43
CA ALA A 144 -6.58 21.09 -11.85
C ALA A 144 -6.26 22.22 -12.84
N SER A 145 -5.34 22.00 -13.78
CA SER A 145 -5.05 22.98 -14.84
C SER A 145 -6.13 23.08 -15.93
N ARG A 146 -7.11 22.16 -15.98
CA ARG A 146 -8.10 22.07 -17.06
C ARG A 146 -9.53 22.36 -16.62
N VAL A 147 -9.80 22.30 -15.31
CA VAL A 147 -11.14 22.50 -14.76
C VAL A 147 -11.11 23.52 -13.64
N ASP A 148 -12.16 24.34 -13.54
CA ASP A 148 -12.30 25.37 -12.52
C ASP A 148 -13.48 25.05 -11.58
N ILE A 149 -13.25 24.03 -10.74
CA ILE A 149 -14.22 23.50 -9.78
C ILE A 149 -13.54 23.23 -8.44
N GLN A 150 -14.32 23.01 -7.39
CA GLN A 150 -13.78 22.58 -6.09
C GLN A 150 -13.07 21.24 -6.22
N MET A 151 -11.86 21.12 -5.67
CA MET A 151 -11.06 19.89 -5.75
C MET A 151 -10.35 19.59 -4.44
N SER A 152 -10.38 18.31 -4.05
CA SER A 152 -9.72 17.84 -2.84
C SER A 152 -9.14 16.44 -3.03
N ALA A 153 -8.00 16.17 -2.40
CA ALA A 153 -7.51 14.83 -2.15
C ALA A 153 -7.79 14.43 -0.70
N VAL A 154 -8.22 13.21 -0.47
CA VAL A 154 -8.60 12.72 0.86
C VAL A 154 -7.74 11.52 1.24
N ASP A 155 -7.05 11.61 2.37
CA ASP A 155 -6.28 10.47 2.88
C ASP A 155 -7.19 9.47 3.59
N THR A 156 -7.63 8.50 2.83
CA THR A 156 -8.46 7.36 3.24
C THR A 156 -7.60 6.12 3.53
N HIS A 157 -6.36 6.13 3.05
CA HIS A 157 -5.45 4.98 3.07
C HIS A 157 -4.71 4.83 4.40
N ASN A 158 -4.30 5.94 4.99
CA ASN A 158 -3.59 5.97 6.26
C ASN A 158 -4.56 6.13 7.43
N ILE A 159 -4.19 5.61 8.58
CA ILE A 159 -4.94 5.88 9.82
C ILE A 159 -4.75 7.35 10.16
N ILE A 160 -3.51 7.85 10.13
CA ILE A 160 -3.21 9.26 10.36
C ILE A 160 -2.82 9.88 9.01
N PRO A 161 -3.52 10.91 8.54
CA PRO A 161 -3.18 11.56 7.29
C PRO A 161 -1.71 12.00 7.27
N VAL A 162 -1.03 11.80 6.13
CA VAL A 162 0.43 12.02 6.00
C VAL A 162 0.85 13.40 6.50
N TRP A 163 0.11 14.46 6.13
CA TRP A 163 0.39 15.85 6.54
C TRP A 163 0.05 16.17 7.99
N VAL A 164 -0.79 15.34 8.63
CA VAL A 164 -1.06 15.44 10.08
C VAL A 164 0.01 14.71 10.87
N ALA A 165 0.42 13.53 10.40
CA ALA A 165 1.48 12.76 11.02
C ALA A 165 2.79 13.54 11.08
N SER A 166 3.17 14.20 9.97
CA SER A 166 4.35 15.06 9.91
C SER A 166 4.24 16.11 8.80
N ASN A 167 4.80 17.29 9.02
CA ASN A 167 4.90 18.35 8.02
C ASN A 167 6.22 18.27 7.21
N LYS A 168 6.99 17.19 7.36
CA LYS A 168 8.27 16.99 6.68
C LYS A 168 8.56 15.50 6.48
N GLN A 169 9.56 15.22 5.66
CA GLN A 169 10.11 13.87 5.51
C GLN A 169 10.70 13.40 6.85
N GLU A 170 10.22 12.24 7.31
CA GLU A 170 10.76 11.57 8.49
C GLU A 170 11.94 10.68 8.09
N PHE A 171 13.00 10.71 8.87
CA PHE A 171 14.24 10.02 8.51
C PHE A 171 14.34 8.59 9.03
N ALA A 172 13.47 8.20 10.00
CA ALA A 172 13.50 6.85 10.56
C ALA A 172 12.18 6.47 11.26
N ALA A 173 11.97 5.16 11.44
CA ALA A 173 10.78 4.64 12.10
C ALA A 173 10.58 5.16 13.54
N HIS A 174 11.66 5.42 14.29
CA HIS A 174 11.52 5.90 15.67
C HIS A 174 10.94 7.32 15.75
N THR A 175 11.24 8.21 14.78
CA THR A 175 10.65 9.55 14.74
C THR A 175 9.20 9.51 14.30
N MET A 176 8.87 8.68 13.30
CA MET A 176 7.50 8.46 12.86
C MET A 176 6.65 7.82 13.96
N ARG A 177 7.16 6.81 14.66
CA ARG A 177 6.46 6.12 15.75
C ARG A 177 5.98 7.08 16.83
N ARG A 178 6.84 8.02 17.24
CA ARG A 178 6.46 9.02 18.24
C ARG A 178 5.24 9.86 17.78
N LYS A 179 5.23 10.28 16.51
CA LYS A 179 4.15 11.08 15.94
C LYS A 179 2.86 10.29 15.74
N VAL A 180 2.99 9.03 15.33
CA VAL A 180 1.88 8.09 15.26
C VAL A 180 1.21 7.95 16.63
N HIS A 181 1.98 7.69 17.69
CA HIS A 181 1.44 7.54 19.05
C HIS A 181 0.70 8.78 19.55
N GLN A 182 1.17 9.97 19.22
CA GLN A 182 0.55 11.24 19.63
C GLN A 182 -0.82 11.47 18.98
N ASN A 183 -1.08 10.83 17.84
CA ASN A 183 -2.28 11.05 17.04
C ASN A 183 -3.20 9.83 16.96
N LEU A 184 -2.71 8.63 17.26
CA LEU A 184 -3.39 7.37 16.96
C LEU A 184 -4.79 7.31 17.58
N GLU A 185 -4.93 7.62 18.87
CA GLU A 185 -6.23 7.61 19.56
C GLU A 185 -7.25 8.52 18.88
N LYS A 186 -6.82 9.71 18.46
CA LYS A 186 -7.67 10.67 17.77
C LYS A 186 -8.17 10.18 16.41
N PHE A 187 -7.37 9.37 15.70
CA PHE A 187 -7.66 8.92 14.33
C PHE A 187 -8.19 7.49 14.23
N LEU A 188 -8.19 6.71 15.33
CA LEU A 188 -8.85 5.41 15.42
C LEU A 188 -10.38 5.53 15.53
N VAL A 189 -10.99 6.27 14.61
CA VAL A 189 -12.42 6.55 14.62
C VAL A 189 -13.04 6.02 13.33
N VAL A 190 -13.94 5.04 13.46
CA VAL A 190 -14.66 4.46 12.32
C VAL A 190 -15.64 5.52 11.78
N PRO A 191 -15.56 5.83 10.48
CA PRO A 191 -16.49 6.79 9.88
C PRO A 191 -17.93 6.23 9.86
N PRO A 192 -18.94 7.10 9.75
CA PRO A 192 -20.31 6.64 9.59
C PRO A 192 -20.45 5.81 8.30
N PRO A 193 -21.38 4.85 8.26
CA PRO A 193 -21.64 4.08 7.07
C PRO A 193 -22.19 4.97 5.94
N LEU A 194 -21.91 4.56 4.71
CA LEU A 194 -22.49 5.18 3.52
C LEU A 194 -24.02 5.08 3.58
N GLN A 195 -24.71 6.16 3.23
CA GLN A 195 -26.18 6.21 3.20
C GLN A 195 -26.71 5.89 1.79
N LYS A 196 -27.96 5.50 1.67
CA LYS A 196 -28.62 5.48 0.36
C LYS A 196 -28.73 6.92 -0.15
N HIS A 197 -28.14 7.19 -1.32
CA HIS A 197 -28.09 8.54 -1.88
C HIS A 197 -29.47 8.96 -2.39
N PRO A 198 -30.01 10.14 -1.98
CA PRO A 198 -31.37 10.51 -2.33
C PRO A 198 -31.56 10.99 -3.78
N HIS A 199 -30.48 11.36 -4.48
CA HIS A 199 -30.51 11.93 -5.82
C HIS A 199 -29.88 10.95 -6.81
N SER A 200 -30.68 10.41 -7.72
CA SER A 200 -30.22 9.48 -8.75
C SER A 200 -29.37 10.17 -9.80
N ALA A 201 -28.32 9.50 -10.22
CA ALA A 201 -27.45 9.96 -11.29
C ALA A 201 -28.07 9.63 -12.67
N GLU A 202 -27.90 10.54 -13.63
CA GLU A 202 -28.23 10.25 -15.02
C GLU A 202 -27.30 9.15 -15.57
N PRO A 203 -27.81 8.24 -16.39
CA PRO A 203 -26.99 7.22 -17.04
C PRO A 203 -25.90 7.84 -17.93
N VAL A 204 -24.68 7.34 -17.77
CA VAL A 204 -23.54 7.73 -18.59
C VAL A 204 -22.85 6.48 -19.13
N ALA A 205 -22.12 6.61 -20.23
CA ALA A 205 -21.39 5.48 -20.80
C ALA A 205 -20.35 4.97 -19.78
N SER A 206 -20.29 3.66 -19.59
CA SER A 206 -19.38 2.97 -18.67
C SER A 206 -19.01 1.61 -19.25
N MET A 207 -17.77 1.19 -19.05
CA MET A 207 -17.40 -0.21 -19.27
C MET A 207 -18.03 -1.07 -18.16
N SER A 208 -18.47 -2.28 -18.53
CA SER A 208 -18.74 -3.33 -17.55
C SER A 208 -17.42 -3.90 -17.00
N ILE A 209 -17.47 -4.70 -15.95
CA ILE A 209 -16.29 -5.46 -15.49
C ILE A 209 -15.82 -6.44 -16.57
N ASP A 210 -16.73 -7.06 -17.30
CA ASP A 210 -16.37 -7.99 -18.39
C ASP A 210 -15.65 -7.26 -19.55
N ASP A 211 -16.12 -6.06 -19.94
CA ASP A 211 -15.42 -5.22 -20.90
C ASP A 211 -14.03 -4.83 -20.41
N ALA A 212 -13.89 -4.52 -19.11
CA ALA A 212 -12.62 -4.20 -18.49
C ALA A 212 -11.66 -5.41 -18.48
N LEU A 213 -12.15 -6.61 -18.19
CA LEU A 213 -11.38 -7.86 -18.28
C LEU A 213 -10.96 -8.14 -19.74
N GLN A 214 -11.85 -7.91 -20.70
CA GLN A 214 -11.49 -8.00 -22.11
C GLN A 214 -10.42 -6.96 -22.50
N PHE A 215 -10.54 -5.73 -22.01
CA PHE A 215 -9.55 -4.67 -22.27
C PHE A 215 -8.15 -5.04 -21.77
N ILE A 216 -8.03 -5.69 -20.61
CA ILE A 216 -6.73 -6.12 -20.04
C ILE A 216 -6.22 -7.45 -20.60
N SER A 217 -7.01 -8.22 -21.35
CA SER A 217 -6.64 -9.56 -21.87
C SER A 217 -5.39 -9.55 -22.73
N LYS A 218 -5.02 -8.39 -23.30
CA LYS A 218 -3.79 -8.17 -24.07
C LYS A 218 -2.53 -8.04 -23.20
N ILE A 219 -2.67 -7.94 -21.88
CA ILE A 219 -1.52 -7.85 -20.97
C ILE A 219 -0.94 -9.27 -20.80
N PRO A 220 0.37 -9.46 -20.91
CA PRO A 220 0.98 -10.76 -20.67
C PRO A 220 0.68 -11.30 -19.26
N LYS A 221 0.32 -12.57 -19.19
CA LYS A 221 0.23 -13.30 -17.93
C LYS A 221 1.63 -13.63 -17.45
N SER A 222 1.88 -13.45 -16.16
CA SER A 222 3.14 -13.83 -15.52
C SER A 222 3.14 -15.28 -15.03
N GLY A 223 1.95 -15.91 -14.95
CA GLY A 223 1.80 -17.26 -14.42
C GLY A 223 1.68 -17.31 -12.89
N ILE A 224 1.53 -16.16 -12.24
CA ILE A 224 1.29 -16.07 -10.80
C ILE A 224 0.00 -16.81 -10.44
N LYS A 225 0.08 -17.70 -9.46
CA LYS A 225 -1.08 -18.41 -8.89
C LYS A 225 -1.43 -17.77 -7.56
N LEU A 226 -2.42 -16.87 -7.58
CA LEU A 226 -2.91 -16.23 -6.38
C LEU A 226 -3.70 -17.24 -5.53
N SER A 227 -3.29 -17.41 -4.27
CA SER A 227 -4.02 -18.21 -3.30
C SER A 227 -5.19 -17.43 -2.67
N GLN A 228 -5.18 -16.13 -2.77
CA GLN A 228 -6.14 -15.23 -2.13
C GLN A 228 -7.20 -14.76 -3.12
N LYS A 229 -8.46 -14.77 -2.69
CA LYS A 229 -9.56 -14.10 -3.39
C LYS A 229 -9.46 -12.59 -3.14
N SER A 230 -9.91 -11.78 -4.09
CA SER A 230 -9.95 -10.32 -3.97
C SER A 230 -11.29 -9.82 -3.40
N GLY A 231 -11.34 -8.53 -3.05
CA GLY A 231 -12.54 -7.82 -2.62
C GLY A 231 -12.62 -7.56 -1.11
N GLU A 232 -13.56 -6.70 -0.72
CA GLU A 232 -13.77 -6.28 0.69
C GLU A 232 -14.18 -7.46 1.58
N ILE A 233 -15.02 -8.37 1.06
CA ILE A 233 -15.50 -9.54 1.80
C ILE A 233 -14.35 -10.50 2.07
N ALA A 234 -13.60 -10.86 1.02
CA ALA A 234 -12.46 -11.76 1.14
C ALA A 234 -11.35 -11.17 2.05
N ALA A 235 -11.09 -9.87 1.95
CA ALA A 235 -10.14 -9.18 2.82
C ALA A 235 -10.50 -9.26 4.30
N ARG A 236 -11.79 -9.15 4.63
CA ARG A 236 -12.29 -9.28 6.01
C ARG A 236 -12.25 -10.71 6.53
N GLU A 237 -12.61 -11.67 5.70
CA GLU A 237 -12.49 -13.09 6.05
C GLU A 237 -11.04 -13.46 6.31
N HIS A 238 -10.13 -12.98 5.46
CA HIS A 238 -8.70 -13.16 5.63
C HIS A 238 -8.18 -12.53 6.93
N LEU A 239 -8.57 -11.28 7.22
CA LEU A 239 -8.23 -10.61 8.48
C LEU A 239 -8.74 -11.42 9.68
N LYS A 240 -9.99 -11.87 9.66
CA LYS A 240 -10.58 -12.68 10.73
C LYS A 240 -9.81 -13.97 10.95
N THR A 241 -9.43 -14.66 9.87
CA THR A 241 -8.61 -15.88 9.93
C THR A 241 -7.26 -15.58 10.55
N PHE A 242 -6.57 -14.54 10.09
CA PHE A 242 -5.27 -14.14 10.62
C PHE A 242 -5.35 -13.80 12.12
N ILE A 243 -6.34 -13.02 12.55
CA ILE A 243 -6.51 -12.62 13.95
C ILE A 243 -6.73 -13.85 14.84
N ASN A 244 -7.55 -14.80 14.40
CA ASN A 244 -7.92 -15.97 15.20
C ASN A 244 -6.83 -17.06 15.25
N SER A 245 -6.02 -17.19 14.20
CA SER A 245 -5.10 -18.33 14.07
C SER A 245 -3.61 -17.96 14.19
N SER A 246 -3.24 -16.73 13.88
CA SER A 246 -1.84 -16.36 13.68
C SER A 246 -1.39 -15.14 14.48
N LEU A 247 -2.28 -14.29 14.94
CA LEU A 247 -1.95 -13.04 15.63
C LEU A 247 -1.09 -13.29 16.86
N GLU A 248 -1.44 -14.27 17.68
CA GLU A 248 -0.69 -14.61 18.90
C GLU A 248 0.78 -14.97 18.62
N LYS A 249 1.03 -15.65 17.50
CA LYS A 249 2.37 -16.08 17.08
C LYS A 249 3.10 -15.02 16.25
N TYR A 250 2.39 -14.03 15.75
CA TYR A 250 2.90 -13.07 14.76
C TYR A 250 4.16 -12.33 15.24
N ALA A 251 4.19 -11.85 16.47
CA ALA A 251 5.33 -11.10 16.99
C ALA A 251 6.66 -11.85 16.87
N LEU A 252 6.65 -13.15 17.20
CA LEU A 252 7.84 -13.99 17.23
C LEU A 252 8.11 -14.69 15.89
N GLN A 253 7.07 -15.07 15.18
CA GLN A 253 7.18 -15.96 14.02
C GLN A 253 7.14 -15.24 12.66
N ARG A 254 6.72 -13.97 12.57
CA ARG A 254 6.58 -13.25 11.29
C ARG A 254 7.86 -13.17 10.46
N ASN A 255 9.03 -13.30 11.09
CA ASN A 255 10.33 -13.31 10.42
C ASN A 255 10.86 -14.74 10.15
N ASN A 256 10.17 -15.77 10.63
CA ASN A 256 10.55 -17.16 10.39
C ASN A 256 10.16 -17.56 8.96
N ILE A 257 11.15 -17.88 8.14
CA ILE A 257 10.95 -18.24 6.72
C ILE A 257 10.44 -19.67 6.53
N GLU A 258 10.56 -20.52 7.54
CA GLU A 258 10.14 -21.94 7.49
C GLU A 258 8.62 -22.07 7.38
N HIS A 259 7.89 -21.11 7.96
CA HIS A 259 6.44 -21.07 8.01
C HIS A 259 5.88 -19.72 7.57
N ASP A 260 4.67 -19.70 7.01
CA ASP A 260 4.01 -18.44 6.68
C ASP A 260 3.12 -17.94 7.83
N TYR A 261 3.74 -17.22 8.76
CA TYR A 261 3.04 -16.49 9.83
C TYR A 261 2.87 -15.01 9.51
N GLN A 262 3.03 -14.61 8.26
CA GLN A 262 2.77 -13.23 7.85
C GLN A 262 1.27 -12.96 7.80
N SER A 263 0.89 -11.68 7.93
CA SER A 263 -0.55 -11.31 7.91
C SER A 263 -1.24 -11.58 6.58
N GLY A 264 -0.50 -11.60 5.46
CA GLY A 264 -1.05 -11.76 4.13
C GLY A 264 -1.97 -10.61 3.67
N LEU A 265 -2.01 -9.49 4.41
CA LEU A 265 -2.93 -8.38 4.14
C LEU A 265 -2.42 -7.39 3.08
N SER A 266 -1.15 -7.49 2.65
CA SER A 266 -0.55 -6.47 1.77
C SER A 266 -1.25 -6.29 0.43
N PRO A 267 -1.75 -7.32 -0.29
CA PRO A 267 -2.52 -7.11 -1.52
C PRO A 267 -3.81 -6.32 -1.28
N TYR A 268 -4.54 -6.68 -0.23
CA TYR A 268 -5.79 -5.99 0.12
C TYR A 268 -5.58 -4.54 0.53
N LEU A 269 -4.51 -4.27 1.29
CA LEU A 269 -4.13 -2.91 1.67
C LEU A 269 -3.65 -2.11 0.45
N HIS A 270 -2.87 -2.71 -0.46
CA HIS A 270 -2.38 -2.06 -1.67
C HIS A 270 -3.53 -1.58 -2.57
N PHE A 271 -4.50 -2.46 -2.86
CA PHE A 271 -5.68 -2.10 -3.65
C PHE A 271 -6.76 -1.39 -2.83
N GLY A 272 -6.54 -1.18 -1.53
CA GLY A 272 -7.48 -0.52 -0.66
C GLY A 272 -8.78 -1.27 -0.43
N GLN A 273 -8.80 -2.59 -0.65
CA GLN A 273 -9.95 -3.48 -0.43
C GLN A 273 -10.26 -3.69 1.06
N ILE A 274 -9.32 -3.33 1.93
CA ILE A 274 -9.54 -3.15 3.37
C ILE A 274 -8.80 -1.90 3.85
N SER A 275 -9.36 -1.18 4.82
CA SER A 275 -8.68 -0.04 5.42
C SER A 275 -7.72 -0.47 6.53
N SER A 276 -6.56 0.21 6.65
CA SER A 276 -5.68 0.06 7.81
C SER A 276 -6.44 0.33 9.12
N LEU A 277 -7.39 1.27 9.09
CA LEU A 277 -8.27 1.56 10.22
C LEU A 277 -9.11 0.34 10.63
N ARG A 278 -9.72 -0.37 9.67
CA ARG A 278 -10.53 -1.56 9.93
C ARG A 278 -9.68 -2.67 10.53
N VAL A 279 -8.49 -2.91 9.97
CA VAL A 279 -7.54 -3.89 10.52
C VAL A 279 -7.20 -3.55 11.97
N ALA A 280 -6.91 -2.28 12.27
CA ALA A 280 -6.59 -1.85 13.62
C ALA A 280 -7.76 -2.04 14.59
N VAL A 281 -8.97 -1.58 14.22
CA VAL A 281 -10.16 -1.65 15.08
C VAL A 281 -10.55 -3.10 15.37
N GLU A 282 -10.56 -3.99 14.36
CA GLU A 282 -10.92 -5.40 14.58
C GLU A 282 -9.87 -6.14 15.42
N THR A 283 -8.58 -5.82 15.22
CA THR A 283 -7.51 -6.40 16.04
C THR A 283 -7.60 -5.93 17.51
N ILE A 284 -7.84 -4.63 17.75
CA ILE A 284 -8.06 -4.08 19.10
C ILE A 284 -9.26 -4.76 19.77
N SER A 285 -10.36 -4.90 19.04
CA SER A 285 -11.58 -5.54 19.56
C SER A 285 -11.37 -7.00 19.93
N HIS A 286 -10.54 -7.73 19.16
CA HIS A 286 -10.20 -9.14 19.46
C HIS A 286 -9.32 -9.26 20.71
N VAL A 287 -8.31 -8.41 20.82
CA VAL A 287 -7.40 -8.41 22.00
C VAL A 287 -8.12 -7.95 23.27
N ASN A 288 -9.28 -7.31 23.12
CA ASN A 288 -10.13 -6.77 24.21
C ASN A 288 -9.36 -5.86 25.18
N GLN A 289 -8.42 -5.09 24.62
CA GLN A 289 -7.62 -4.15 25.38
C GLN A 289 -7.73 -2.77 24.73
N THR A 290 -7.87 -1.75 25.58
CA THR A 290 -8.03 -0.37 25.11
C THR A 290 -6.72 0.20 24.52
N PRO A 291 -6.82 1.21 23.63
CA PRO A 291 -5.67 1.91 23.04
C PRO A 291 -4.65 2.50 24.02
N LEU A 292 -4.98 2.58 25.32
CA LEU A 292 -4.06 2.98 26.41
C LEU A 292 -2.79 2.11 26.51
N LEU A 293 -2.78 0.97 25.86
CA LEU A 293 -1.64 0.06 25.78
C LEU A 293 -0.60 0.45 24.75
N PHE A 294 -0.88 1.44 23.90
CA PHE A 294 0.08 2.07 23.03
C PHE A 294 1.09 2.93 23.79
N GLN A 295 1.64 2.44 24.88
CA GLN A 295 2.79 3.08 25.47
C GLN A 295 3.98 2.91 24.53
N TYR A 296 4.53 4.04 24.10
CA TYR A 296 5.62 4.19 23.14
C TYR A 296 6.77 3.17 23.27
N ASN A 297 7.10 2.76 24.50
CA ASN A 297 8.21 1.84 24.76
C ASN A 297 7.84 0.35 24.61
N LYS A 298 6.57 0.00 24.43
CA LYS A 298 6.13 -1.40 24.40
C LYS A 298 5.82 -1.92 22.98
N LEU A 299 5.55 -1.05 22.01
CA LEU A 299 5.31 -1.46 20.62
C LEU A 299 6.52 -2.12 19.94
N ALA A 300 7.72 -1.90 20.44
CA ALA A 300 8.96 -2.39 19.84
C ALA A 300 9.57 -3.61 20.55
N GLN A 301 9.05 -4.01 21.70
CA GLN A 301 9.60 -5.12 22.50
C GLN A 301 8.57 -6.23 22.62
N SER A 302 8.87 -7.38 22.01
CA SER A 302 8.20 -8.63 22.31
C SER A 302 8.60 -9.03 23.73
N SER A 303 7.62 -9.43 24.54
CA SER A 303 7.87 -9.99 25.89
C SER A 303 8.59 -11.36 25.85
N GLY A 304 8.82 -11.91 24.64
CA GLY A 304 9.32 -13.28 24.46
C GLY A 304 8.24 -14.34 24.68
N VAL A 305 7.03 -13.94 25.00
CA VAL A 305 5.87 -14.81 25.21
C VAL A 305 4.93 -14.68 24.01
N HIS A 306 4.33 -15.77 23.58
CA HIS A 306 3.25 -15.73 22.58
C HIS A 306 2.02 -15.08 23.21
N SER A 307 1.65 -13.88 22.74
CA SER A 307 0.44 -13.20 23.17
C SER A 307 -0.19 -12.41 22.02
N SER A 308 -1.53 -12.35 22.02
CA SER A 308 -2.28 -11.56 21.04
C SER A 308 -1.94 -10.05 21.14
N LEU A 309 -1.57 -9.57 22.32
CA LEU A 309 -1.13 -8.19 22.54
C LEU A 309 0.21 -7.92 21.85
N ASP A 310 1.20 -8.80 22.00
CA ASP A 310 2.48 -8.66 21.30
C ASP A 310 2.30 -8.77 19.79
N GLY A 311 1.43 -9.69 19.34
CA GLY A 311 1.04 -9.83 17.94
C GLY A 311 0.41 -8.55 17.38
N MET A 312 -0.53 -7.94 18.10
CA MET A 312 -1.14 -6.67 17.74
C MET A 312 -0.10 -5.54 17.66
N ASN A 313 0.76 -5.42 18.66
CA ASN A 313 1.80 -4.41 18.68
C ASN A 313 2.77 -4.56 17.50
N ALA A 314 3.18 -5.78 17.18
CA ALA A 314 4.03 -6.07 16.04
C ALA A 314 3.32 -5.77 14.70
N LEU A 315 2.03 -6.10 14.57
CA LEU A 315 1.22 -5.78 13.39
C LEU A 315 1.12 -4.27 13.19
N PHE A 316 0.87 -3.51 14.26
CA PHE A 316 0.74 -2.05 14.19
C PHE A 316 2.06 -1.35 13.89
N GLU A 317 3.18 -1.88 14.39
CA GLU A 317 4.50 -1.39 13.99
C GLU A 317 4.69 -1.47 12.48
N GLU A 318 4.32 -2.59 11.85
CA GLU A 318 4.47 -2.75 10.39
C GLU A 318 3.40 -1.99 9.60
N MET A 319 2.12 -2.13 9.98
CA MET A 319 1.00 -1.62 9.22
C MET A 319 0.80 -0.10 9.39
N ILE A 320 1.09 0.44 10.58
CA ILE A 320 0.87 1.87 10.85
C ILE A 320 2.22 2.59 10.75
N VAL A 321 3.19 2.25 11.60
CA VAL A 321 4.43 3.02 11.68
C VAL A 321 5.24 2.92 10.39
N ARG A 322 5.51 1.68 9.92
CA ARG A 322 6.37 1.47 8.74
C ARG A 322 5.68 1.84 7.44
N LYS A 323 4.42 1.44 7.28
CA LYS A 323 3.65 1.77 6.08
C LYS A 323 3.43 3.28 5.96
N GLU A 324 3.03 3.98 7.02
CA GLU A 324 2.80 5.43 6.97
C GLU A 324 4.10 6.23 6.87
N LEU A 325 5.24 5.69 7.36
CA LEU A 325 6.57 6.22 7.07
C LEU A 325 6.89 6.13 5.58
N SER A 326 6.49 5.06 4.91
CA SER A 326 6.71 4.91 3.46
C SER A 326 5.88 5.90 2.66
N ASP A 327 4.61 6.11 3.04
CA ASP A 327 3.78 7.16 2.43
C ASP A 327 4.36 8.56 2.69
N ASN A 328 4.83 8.84 3.91
CA ASN A 328 5.51 10.10 4.24
C ASN A 328 6.74 10.32 3.34
N PHE A 329 7.60 9.32 3.21
CA PHE A 329 8.78 9.43 2.36
C PHE A 329 8.41 9.74 0.90
N CYS A 330 7.49 8.98 0.31
CA CYS A 330 7.09 9.18 -1.09
C CYS A 330 6.32 10.50 -1.32
N PHE A 331 5.69 11.05 -0.29
CA PHE A 331 5.01 12.35 -0.38
C PHE A 331 5.98 13.52 -0.37
N TYR A 332 7.02 13.47 0.49
CA TYR A 332 7.97 14.56 0.66
C TYR A 332 9.24 14.44 -0.21
N SER A 333 9.53 13.26 -0.78
CA SER A 333 10.66 13.04 -1.69
C SER A 333 10.18 12.65 -3.08
N GLU A 334 10.69 13.33 -4.11
CA GLU A 334 10.45 12.93 -5.50
C GLU A 334 11.38 11.82 -5.98
N HIS A 335 12.43 11.52 -5.21
CA HIS A 335 13.49 10.56 -5.53
C HIS A 335 13.25 9.16 -4.95
N TYR A 336 12.01 8.81 -4.65
CA TYR A 336 11.68 7.54 -4.00
C TYR A 336 11.94 6.27 -4.87
N LYS A 337 12.39 6.43 -6.10
CA LYS A 337 12.76 5.35 -7.04
C LYS A 337 14.24 5.38 -7.44
N SER A 338 15.06 6.22 -6.83
CA SER A 338 16.46 6.37 -7.22
C SER A 338 17.38 6.49 -6.01
N LEU A 339 18.67 6.32 -6.26
CA LEU A 339 19.71 6.50 -5.25
C LEU A 339 19.70 7.90 -4.62
N ASP A 340 19.24 8.92 -5.35
CA ASP A 340 19.12 10.31 -4.84
C ASP A 340 18.19 10.45 -3.64
N GLY A 341 17.26 9.49 -3.46
CA GLY A 341 16.39 9.42 -2.28
C GLY A 341 17.07 8.87 -1.03
N ALA A 342 18.26 8.30 -1.17
CA ALA A 342 19.01 7.72 -0.06
C ALA A 342 19.69 8.81 0.80
N PRO A 343 20.02 8.50 2.08
CA PRO A 343 20.81 9.41 2.91
C PRO A 343 22.19 9.69 2.29
N ALA A 344 22.72 10.91 2.46
CA ALA A 344 24.01 11.32 1.88
C ALA A 344 25.17 10.38 2.24
N TRP A 345 25.20 9.86 3.48
CA TRP A 345 26.22 8.90 3.91
C TRP A 345 26.20 7.61 3.10
N ALA A 346 25.01 7.16 2.70
CA ALA A 346 24.83 5.94 1.92
C ALA A 346 25.20 6.18 0.45
N GLN A 347 24.81 7.33 -0.12
CA GLN A 347 25.19 7.72 -1.48
C GLN A 347 26.71 7.78 -1.61
N SER A 348 27.42 8.50 -0.71
CA SER A 348 28.90 8.59 -0.73
C SER A 348 29.54 7.22 -0.60
N SER A 349 29.08 6.41 0.36
CA SER A 349 29.65 5.09 0.60
C SER A 349 29.44 4.14 -0.58
N LEU A 350 28.28 4.15 -1.22
CA LEU A 350 28.02 3.31 -2.40
C LEU A 350 28.81 3.79 -3.62
N ALA A 351 29.01 5.11 -3.79
CA ALA A 351 29.84 5.66 -4.87
C ALA A 351 31.33 5.27 -4.71
N GLU A 352 31.86 5.29 -3.48
CA GLU A 352 33.22 4.84 -3.20
C GLU A 352 33.45 3.36 -3.55
N HIS A 353 32.42 2.53 -3.37
CA HIS A 353 32.45 1.07 -3.61
C HIS A 353 31.89 0.65 -4.97
N GLU A 354 31.52 1.59 -5.84
CA GLU A 354 31.01 1.25 -7.18
C GLU A 354 32.09 0.60 -8.06
N VAL A 355 33.36 0.95 -7.84
CA VAL A 355 34.51 0.39 -8.56
C VAL A 355 34.95 -0.99 -8.07
N ASP A 356 34.39 -1.48 -6.97
CA ASP A 356 34.74 -2.78 -6.41
C ASP A 356 34.39 -3.91 -7.39
N VAL A 357 35.25 -4.91 -7.48
CA VAL A 357 35.06 -6.06 -8.38
C VAL A 357 33.90 -6.92 -7.90
N ARG A 358 32.96 -7.22 -8.81
CA ARG A 358 31.86 -8.17 -8.58
C ARG A 358 32.30 -9.54 -9.07
N GLU A 359 32.20 -10.54 -8.21
CA GLU A 359 32.49 -11.92 -8.58
C GLU A 359 31.52 -12.48 -9.62
N PHE A 360 30.25 -12.09 -9.50
CA PHE A 360 29.16 -12.44 -10.39
C PHE A 360 28.38 -11.20 -10.82
N THR A 361 27.85 -11.23 -12.04
CA THR A 361 26.90 -10.26 -12.56
C THR A 361 25.84 -10.98 -13.38
N TYR A 362 24.60 -10.46 -13.36
CA TYR A 362 23.47 -11.07 -14.06
C TYR A 362 22.70 -10.02 -14.84
N ASN A 363 22.20 -10.41 -16.02
CA ASN A 363 21.27 -9.58 -16.78
C ASN A 363 19.83 -9.75 -16.30
N LEU A 364 18.93 -8.88 -16.75
CA LEU A 364 17.55 -8.87 -16.31
C LEU A 364 16.80 -10.19 -16.54
N HIS A 365 17.08 -10.88 -17.65
CA HIS A 365 16.46 -12.17 -17.95
C HIS A 365 16.91 -13.28 -16.99
N GLU A 366 18.18 -13.28 -16.58
CA GLU A 366 18.72 -14.23 -15.60
C GLU A 366 18.10 -13.98 -14.21
N TRP A 367 17.94 -12.70 -13.83
CA TRP A 367 17.21 -12.31 -12.61
C TRP A 367 15.75 -12.81 -12.63
N GLU A 368 15.03 -12.55 -13.71
CA GLU A 368 13.63 -12.97 -13.84
C GLU A 368 13.49 -14.49 -13.78
N ALA A 369 14.39 -15.21 -14.44
CA ALA A 369 14.35 -16.66 -14.56
C ALA A 369 14.89 -17.40 -13.33
N ALA A 370 15.30 -16.68 -12.27
CA ALA A 370 15.91 -17.25 -11.07
C ALA A 370 17.14 -18.12 -11.39
N LYS A 371 18.04 -17.63 -12.27
CA LYS A 371 19.22 -18.35 -12.78
C LYS A 371 20.52 -17.72 -12.27
N THR A 372 20.61 -17.50 -10.96
CA THR A 372 21.86 -17.11 -10.32
C THR A 372 22.59 -18.33 -9.76
N HIS A 373 23.82 -18.16 -9.27
CA HIS A 373 24.56 -19.21 -8.57
C HIS A 373 24.03 -19.50 -7.16
N ASP A 374 23.23 -18.58 -6.58
CA ASP A 374 22.70 -18.68 -5.22
C ASP A 374 21.31 -19.31 -5.23
N ASN A 375 21.22 -20.57 -4.78
CA ASN A 375 19.96 -21.31 -4.76
C ASN A 375 18.93 -20.67 -3.81
N ILE A 376 19.34 -20.00 -2.73
CA ILE A 376 18.44 -19.34 -1.78
C ILE A 376 17.80 -18.12 -2.44
N TRP A 377 18.60 -17.35 -3.16
CA TRP A 377 18.10 -16.21 -3.93
C TRP A 377 17.13 -16.66 -5.02
N ASN A 378 17.49 -17.71 -5.76
CA ASN A 378 16.64 -18.29 -6.80
C ASN A 378 15.31 -18.77 -6.22
N THR A 379 15.33 -19.41 -5.07
CA THR A 379 14.10 -19.84 -4.35
C THR A 379 13.23 -18.64 -3.97
N ALA A 380 13.82 -17.55 -3.47
CA ALA A 380 13.06 -16.34 -3.12
C ALA A 380 12.44 -15.68 -4.37
N GLN A 381 13.17 -15.66 -5.49
CA GLN A 381 12.64 -15.18 -6.77
C GLN A 381 11.52 -16.10 -7.30
N MET A 382 11.66 -17.42 -7.15
CA MET A 382 10.60 -18.37 -7.52
C MET A 382 9.36 -18.22 -6.64
N GLU A 383 9.50 -17.99 -5.33
CA GLU A 383 8.35 -17.66 -4.46
C GLU A 383 7.59 -16.47 -5.02
N LEU A 384 8.31 -15.39 -5.36
CA LEU A 384 7.70 -14.18 -5.92
C LEU A 384 6.99 -14.45 -7.25
N THR A 385 7.65 -15.12 -8.19
CA THR A 385 7.11 -15.35 -9.54
C THR A 385 5.97 -16.36 -9.59
N LYS A 386 5.95 -17.34 -8.67
CA LYS A 386 4.89 -18.35 -8.58
C LYS A 386 3.65 -17.84 -7.84
N THR A 387 3.83 -17.06 -6.76
CA THR A 387 2.75 -16.73 -5.83
C THR A 387 2.33 -15.25 -5.82
N GLY A 388 3.12 -14.37 -6.45
CA GLY A 388 2.92 -12.92 -6.36
C GLY A 388 3.31 -12.33 -4.99
N LYS A 389 3.99 -13.11 -4.15
CA LYS A 389 4.41 -12.73 -2.81
C LYS A 389 5.81 -13.28 -2.53
N MET A 390 6.59 -12.58 -1.74
CA MET A 390 7.85 -13.06 -1.19
C MET A 390 7.86 -12.81 0.31
N HIS A 391 8.36 -13.76 1.10
CA HIS A 391 8.49 -13.59 2.54
C HIS A 391 9.30 -12.32 2.89
N GLY A 392 8.79 -11.49 3.81
CA GLY A 392 9.38 -10.16 4.11
C GLY A 392 10.86 -10.21 4.51
N TYR A 393 11.30 -11.25 5.23
CA TYR A 393 12.71 -11.44 5.55
C TYR A 393 13.54 -11.78 4.31
N MET A 394 13.00 -12.58 3.40
CA MET A 394 13.68 -12.95 2.16
C MET A 394 13.76 -11.78 1.18
N ARG A 395 12.83 -10.83 1.19
CA ARG A 395 12.96 -9.58 0.41
C ARG A 395 14.22 -8.80 0.74
N MET A 396 14.63 -8.78 2.02
CA MET A 396 15.88 -8.11 2.41
C MET A 396 17.10 -8.82 1.82
N TYR A 397 17.17 -10.14 1.93
CA TYR A 397 18.25 -10.93 1.35
C TYR A 397 18.30 -10.77 -0.17
N TRP A 398 17.17 -10.95 -0.82
CA TRP A 398 16.96 -10.82 -2.25
C TRP A 398 17.47 -9.47 -2.79
N ALA A 399 17.03 -8.37 -2.20
CA ALA A 399 17.43 -7.04 -2.65
C ALA A 399 18.92 -6.76 -2.41
N LYS A 400 19.49 -7.25 -1.29
CA LYS A 400 20.93 -7.11 -1.01
C LYS A 400 21.79 -7.89 -1.97
N LYS A 401 21.36 -9.06 -2.39
CA LYS A 401 22.06 -9.86 -3.40
C LYS A 401 21.98 -9.23 -4.80
N ILE A 402 20.86 -8.54 -5.12
CA ILE A 402 20.80 -7.74 -6.34
C ILE A 402 21.86 -6.61 -6.30
N LEU A 403 22.05 -5.92 -5.16
CA LEU A 403 23.14 -4.94 -5.02
C LEU A 403 24.51 -5.59 -5.21
N GLU A 404 24.73 -6.75 -4.60
CA GLU A 404 26.01 -7.46 -4.64
C GLU A 404 26.43 -7.84 -6.06
N TRP A 405 25.46 -8.18 -6.92
CA TRP A 405 25.69 -8.75 -8.25
C TRP A 405 25.23 -7.85 -9.41
N SER A 406 24.93 -6.60 -9.17
CA SER A 406 24.69 -5.58 -10.20
C SER A 406 25.95 -4.74 -10.44
N SER A 407 26.10 -4.19 -11.64
CA SER A 407 27.24 -3.36 -12.01
C SER A 407 27.30 -2.03 -11.23
N SER A 408 26.14 -1.54 -10.79
CA SER A 408 26.02 -0.30 -10.01
C SER A 408 24.84 -0.33 -9.05
N PRO A 409 24.85 0.51 -7.99
CA PRO A 409 23.69 0.68 -7.09
C PRO A 409 22.43 1.14 -7.82
N ALA A 410 22.57 1.97 -8.84
CA ALA A 410 21.44 2.46 -9.65
C ALA A 410 20.80 1.33 -10.44
N GLU A 411 21.59 0.46 -11.07
CA GLU A 411 21.10 -0.74 -11.74
C GLU A 411 20.40 -1.68 -10.76
N ALA A 412 20.97 -1.90 -9.59
CA ALA A 412 20.36 -2.72 -8.54
C ALA A 412 18.98 -2.23 -8.11
N ILE A 413 18.84 -0.93 -7.89
CA ILE A 413 17.55 -0.31 -7.54
C ILE A 413 16.53 -0.49 -8.68
N ASN A 414 16.92 -0.23 -9.93
CA ASN A 414 16.05 -0.36 -11.09
C ASN A 414 15.59 -1.81 -11.29
N THR A 415 16.52 -2.78 -11.18
CA THR A 415 16.22 -4.21 -11.29
C THR A 415 15.27 -4.66 -10.18
N ALA A 416 15.55 -4.30 -8.93
CA ALA A 416 14.69 -4.65 -7.80
C ALA A 416 13.28 -4.05 -7.93
N ILE A 417 13.15 -2.79 -8.34
CA ILE A 417 11.86 -2.14 -8.59
C ILE A 417 11.11 -2.84 -9.73
N TYR A 418 11.79 -3.13 -10.84
CA TYR A 418 11.18 -3.80 -11.98
C TYR A 418 10.62 -5.18 -11.59
N LEU A 419 11.41 -6.01 -10.93
CA LEU A 419 11.01 -7.36 -10.51
C LEU A 419 9.85 -7.28 -9.48
N ASN A 420 9.94 -6.37 -8.51
CA ASN A 420 8.88 -6.16 -7.55
C ASN A 420 7.57 -5.70 -8.22
N ASP A 421 7.62 -4.69 -9.08
CA ASP A 421 6.43 -4.12 -9.71
C ASP A 421 5.80 -5.04 -10.75
N LYS A 422 6.58 -5.99 -11.30
CA LYS A 422 6.10 -6.98 -12.27
C LYS A 422 5.46 -8.18 -11.60
N TYR A 423 6.02 -8.66 -10.50
CA TYR A 423 5.64 -9.95 -9.93
C TYR A 423 4.95 -9.86 -8.57
N SER A 424 5.20 -8.84 -7.75
CA SER A 424 4.48 -8.70 -6.49
C SER A 424 3.09 -8.13 -6.70
N ILE A 425 2.04 -8.77 -6.21
CA ILE A 425 0.66 -8.29 -6.36
C ILE A 425 0.46 -6.92 -5.72
N ASP A 426 1.22 -6.61 -4.67
CA ASP A 426 1.31 -5.29 -4.07
C ASP A 426 2.39 -4.39 -4.70
N GLY A 427 2.89 -4.73 -5.90
CA GLY A 427 3.90 -3.96 -6.62
C GLY A 427 3.43 -2.56 -7.01
N GLY A 428 4.37 -1.60 -7.02
CA GLY A 428 4.05 -0.19 -7.28
C GLY A 428 3.53 0.56 -6.06
N ASP A 429 3.75 0.03 -4.86
CA ASP A 429 3.36 0.63 -3.58
C ASP A 429 4.53 1.40 -2.94
N PRO A 430 4.27 2.49 -2.18
CA PRO A 430 5.29 3.18 -1.39
C PRO A 430 6.16 2.26 -0.53
N ASN A 431 5.56 1.23 0.09
CA ASN A 431 6.29 0.24 0.90
C ASN A 431 7.31 -0.56 0.07
N GLY A 432 6.99 -0.91 -1.18
CA GLY A 432 7.91 -1.61 -2.08
C GLY A 432 9.15 -0.76 -2.36
N TYR A 433 8.96 0.50 -2.73
CA TYR A 433 10.07 1.41 -3.02
C TYR A 433 10.93 1.70 -1.80
N VAL A 434 10.31 1.99 -0.65
CA VAL A 434 11.03 2.22 0.61
C VAL A 434 11.76 0.96 1.07
N GLY A 435 11.17 -0.21 0.96
CA GLY A 435 11.80 -1.49 1.30
C GLY A 435 13.04 -1.80 0.45
N ILE A 436 12.97 -1.50 -0.86
CA ILE A 436 14.10 -1.63 -1.79
C ILE A 436 15.21 -0.63 -1.43
N LEU A 437 14.88 0.65 -1.26
CA LEU A 437 15.88 1.67 -0.89
C LEU A 437 16.45 1.42 0.51
N TRP A 438 15.66 0.94 1.46
CA TRP A 438 16.17 0.51 2.76
C TRP A 438 17.21 -0.62 2.62
N SER A 439 16.92 -1.60 1.78
CA SER A 439 17.79 -2.76 1.59
C SER A 439 19.06 -2.44 0.80
N ILE A 440 18.97 -1.66 -0.28
CA ILE A 440 20.06 -1.37 -1.21
C ILE A 440 20.83 -0.10 -0.82
N ALA A 441 20.11 0.93 -0.37
CA ALA A 441 20.65 2.28 -0.21
C ALA A 441 20.53 2.82 1.22
N GLY A 442 20.28 1.98 2.23
CA GLY A 442 20.30 2.37 3.64
C GLY A 442 19.26 3.42 4.06
N LEU A 443 18.18 3.61 3.27
CA LEU A 443 17.11 4.52 3.63
C LEU A 443 16.50 4.13 4.99
N HIS A 444 16.32 5.08 5.89
CA HIS A 444 15.82 4.88 7.26
C HIS A 444 16.67 3.94 8.14
N ASP A 445 17.91 3.61 7.72
CA ASP A 445 18.88 2.83 8.50
C ASP A 445 20.07 3.73 8.92
N ARG A 446 21.03 3.16 9.61
CA ARG A 446 22.26 3.78 10.05
C ARG A 446 23.46 3.15 9.34
N PRO A 447 24.63 3.80 9.29
CA PRO A 447 25.86 3.21 8.78
C PRO A 447 26.25 1.95 9.59
N TRP A 448 26.72 0.94 8.87
CA TRP A 448 27.24 -0.32 9.41
C TRP A 448 28.76 -0.42 9.13
N PHE A 449 29.40 -1.52 9.56
CA PHE A 449 30.78 -1.79 9.23
C PHE A 449 30.95 -1.88 7.72
N GLU A 450 31.97 -1.20 7.22
CA GLU A 450 32.29 -1.08 5.80
C GLU A 450 32.73 -2.42 5.21
N ARG A 451 32.26 -2.70 4.00
CA ARG A 451 32.56 -3.93 3.23
C ARG A 451 32.59 -3.62 1.75
N SER A 452 33.41 -4.39 1.01
CA SER A 452 33.42 -4.33 -0.45
C SER A 452 32.01 -4.42 -1.02
N ILE A 453 31.73 -3.65 -2.07
CA ILE A 453 30.46 -3.51 -2.80
C ILE A 453 29.37 -2.81 -1.95
N PHE A 454 29.20 -3.21 -0.71
CA PHE A 454 28.14 -2.69 0.19
C PHE A 454 28.50 -1.35 0.84
N GLY A 455 29.79 -1.03 0.91
CA GLY A 455 30.22 0.07 1.76
C GLY A 455 29.66 -0.08 3.17
N LYS A 456 29.02 0.96 3.67
CA LYS A 456 28.39 1.01 5.01
C LYS A 456 26.94 0.55 5.03
N ILE A 457 26.43 -0.06 3.95
CA ILE A 457 25.09 -0.66 3.92
C ILE A 457 25.07 -1.96 4.72
N ARG A 458 24.00 -2.20 5.46
CA ARG A 458 23.80 -3.45 6.21
C ARG A 458 23.95 -4.67 5.29
N TYR A 459 24.81 -5.59 5.66
CA TYR A 459 25.10 -6.80 4.89
C TYR A 459 24.25 -7.99 5.32
N MET A 460 23.95 -8.88 4.39
CA MET A 460 23.36 -10.20 4.64
C MET A 460 24.03 -11.24 3.73
N ASN A 461 24.30 -12.43 4.28
CA ASN A 461 24.86 -13.55 3.54
C ASN A 461 24.15 -14.88 3.89
N GLU A 462 24.43 -15.90 3.09
CA GLU A 462 23.91 -17.25 3.26
C GLU A 462 24.23 -17.85 4.63
N SER A 463 25.50 -17.77 5.07
CA SER A 463 25.92 -18.29 6.39
C SER A 463 25.14 -17.67 7.55
N GLY A 464 24.79 -16.37 7.43
CA GLY A 464 23.96 -15.68 8.42
C GLY A 464 22.51 -16.15 8.39
N LEU A 465 21.96 -16.43 7.21
CA LEU A 465 20.62 -17.01 7.06
C LEU A 465 20.54 -18.42 7.65
N ARG A 466 21.49 -19.30 7.27
CA ARG A 466 21.54 -20.71 7.75
C ARG A 466 21.76 -20.83 9.23
N ARG A 467 22.43 -19.86 9.88
CA ARG A 467 22.55 -19.84 11.35
C ARG A 467 21.23 -19.46 12.04
N LYS A 468 20.35 -18.76 11.33
CA LYS A 468 19.11 -18.22 11.89
C LYS A 468 17.89 -19.08 11.58
N PHE A 469 17.87 -19.74 10.43
CA PHE A 469 16.72 -20.47 9.91
C PHE A 469 17.12 -21.82 9.30
N LEU A 470 16.18 -22.75 9.26
CA LEU A 470 16.26 -23.99 8.49
C LEU A 470 15.97 -23.70 7.00
N VAL A 471 16.97 -23.15 6.31
CA VAL A 471 16.84 -22.64 4.94
C VAL A 471 16.40 -23.74 3.98
N ASP A 472 16.83 -24.99 4.18
CA ASP A 472 16.47 -26.11 3.31
C ASP A 472 14.95 -26.45 3.40
N ASP A 473 14.31 -26.17 4.51
CA ASP A 473 12.87 -26.35 4.66
C ASP A 473 12.11 -25.23 3.91
N TYR A 474 12.66 -24.00 3.90
CA TYR A 474 12.16 -22.93 3.05
C TYR A 474 12.23 -23.32 1.57
N ILE A 475 13.39 -23.84 1.11
CA ILE A 475 13.58 -24.29 -0.27
C ILE A 475 12.58 -25.38 -0.63
N LYS A 476 12.48 -26.45 0.17
CA LYS A 476 11.50 -27.54 -0.07
C LYS A 476 10.06 -27.03 -0.17
N ARG A 477 9.68 -26.07 0.71
CA ARG A 477 8.34 -25.48 0.70
C ARG A 477 8.02 -24.75 -0.61
N ILE A 478 8.99 -24.01 -1.16
CA ILE A 478 8.80 -23.26 -2.40
C ILE A 478 8.89 -24.18 -3.64
N ASP A 479 9.72 -25.20 -3.61
CA ASP A 479 9.80 -26.19 -4.68
C ASP A 479 8.50 -26.99 -4.83
N ALA A 480 7.77 -27.19 -3.73
CA ALA A 480 6.48 -27.89 -3.71
C ALA A 480 5.29 -27.05 -4.25
N LEU A 481 5.46 -25.76 -4.51
CA LEU A 481 4.45 -24.87 -5.13
C LEU A 481 4.43 -25.07 -6.66
#